data_590059beb00ef935072aa4f9c25c2395
#
_entry.id   590059beb00ef935072aa4f9c25c2395
#
_cell.length_a   1.000
_cell.length_b   1.000
_cell.length_c   1.000
_cell.angle_alpha   90.00
_cell.angle_beta   90.00
_cell.angle_gamma   90.00
#
_symmetry.space_group_name_H-M   'P 1'
#
loop_
_entity.id
_entity.type
_entity.pdbx_description
1 polymer ?
#
loop_
_entity_poly.entity_id
_entity_poly.type
_entity_poly.pdbx_seq_one_letter_code
_entity_poly.pdbx_strand_id
1 'polypeptide(L)'
;MNYEFPDELDFFERGFGWSEEYSHDEGQFSFIMQYDNGDSLIFTHSPFYNCSVRVKLVQDEVVVFDVFKENVSSIAFQAWGGEQVIRVYFSKGTENNDFLVYFNPKPRLRYSEL
;
A
#
# COMPACT_ATOMS: atom_id res chain seq x y z
N MET A 1 -2.40 12.16 -18.00
CA MET A 1 -2.34 10.73 -17.63
C MET A 1 -3.17 10.48 -16.40
N ASN A 2 -3.91 9.40 -16.40
CA ASN A 2 -4.78 9.09 -15.28
C ASN A 2 -4.05 8.25 -14.25
N TYR A 3 -4.22 8.63 -13.01
CA TYR A 3 -3.74 7.85 -11.89
C TYR A 3 -4.80 6.78 -11.60
N GLU A 4 -4.41 5.53 -11.70
CA GLU A 4 -5.33 4.42 -11.47
C GLU A 4 -5.04 3.76 -10.14
N PHE A 5 -6.08 3.57 -9.35
CA PHE A 5 -5.93 2.94 -8.05
C PHE A 5 -7.24 2.22 -7.68
N PRO A 6 -7.15 1.22 -6.80
CA PRO A 6 -8.35 0.51 -6.34
C PRO A 6 -9.20 1.42 -5.48
N ASP A 7 -10.51 1.19 -5.48
CA ASP A 7 -11.39 1.95 -4.59
C ASP A 7 -11.47 1.27 -3.22
N GLU A 8 -12.26 1.87 -2.34
CA GLU A 8 -12.36 1.37 -0.97
C GLU A 8 -12.91 -0.04 -0.92
N LEU A 9 -13.86 -0.36 -1.77
CA LEU A 9 -14.45 -1.69 -1.76
C LEU A 9 -13.41 -2.75 -2.13
N ASP A 10 -12.50 -2.42 -3.03
CA ASP A 10 -11.44 -3.34 -3.40
C ASP A 10 -10.59 -3.70 -2.19
N PHE A 11 -10.28 -2.71 -1.36
CA PHE A 11 -9.51 -2.95 -0.14
C PHE A 11 -10.31 -3.75 0.87
N PHE A 12 -11.59 -3.40 1.06
CA PHE A 12 -12.42 -4.09 2.02
C PHE A 12 -12.62 -5.55 1.65
N GLU A 13 -12.77 -5.83 0.37
CA GLU A 13 -12.98 -7.21 -0.09
C GLU A 13 -11.76 -8.08 0.18
N ARG A 14 -10.61 -7.46 0.36
CA ARG A 14 -9.39 -8.20 0.62
C ARG A 14 -9.00 -8.21 2.10
N GLY A 15 -9.89 -7.71 2.95
CA GLY A 15 -9.70 -7.80 4.39
C GLY A 15 -9.15 -6.55 5.05
N PHE A 16 -8.95 -5.48 4.29
CA PHE A 16 -8.55 -4.21 4.89
C PHE A 16 -9.74 -3.49 5.48
N GLY A 17 -9.48 -2.65 6.48
CA GLY A 17 -10.45 -1.70 6.98
C GLY A 17 -9.86 -0.30 6.89
N TRP A 18 -10.59 0.70 7.31
CA TRP A 18 -10.06 2.05 7.36
C TRP A 18 -9.06 2.17 8.51
N SER A 19 -7.94 2.86 8.27
CA SER A 19 -7.02 3.18 9.35
C SER A 19 -7.40 4.54 9.95
N GLU A 20 -6.78 4.85 11.09
CA GLU A 20 -7.03 6.13 11.75
C GLU A 20 -6.47 7.29 10.94
N GLU A 21 -5.60 7.00 9.97
CA GLU A 21 -4.99 8.03 9.14
C GLU A 21 -5.82 8.39 7.92
N TYR A 22 -6.95 7.72 7.74
CA TYR A 22 -7.84 8.00 6.61
C TYR A 22 -8.42 9.40 6.75
N SER A 23 -8.30 10.20 5.71
CA SER A 23 -8.88 11.53 5.68
C SER A 23 -9.33 11.85 4.27
N HIS A 24 -10.62 11.68 4.02
CA HIS A 24 -11.19 11.93 2.71
C HIS A 24 -10.99 13.39 2.31
N ASP A 25 -11.17 14.31 3.25
CA ASP A 25 -11.06 15.74 2.96
C ASP A 25 -9.66 16.13 2.55
N GLU A 26 -8.66 15.42 3.04
CA GLU A 26 -7.28 15.68 2.68
C GLU A 26 -6.80 14.83 1.53
N GLY A 27 -7.68 14.02 0.96
CA GLY A 27 -7.29 13.16 -0.15
C GLY A 27 -6.34 12.06 0.26
N GLN A 28 -6.42 11.62 1.50
CA GLN A 28 -5.53 10.62 2.05
C GLN A 28 -6.34 9.35 2.32
N PHE A 29 -6.08 8.33 1.54
CA PHE A 29 -6.82 7.07 1.63
C PHE A 29 -5.94 6.05 2.33
N SER A 30 -6.35 5.65 3.54
CA SER A 30 -5.50 4.83 4.40
C SER A 30 -6.26 3.62 4.90
N PHE A 31 -5.65 2.46 4.74
CA PHE A 31 -6.27 1.18 5.05
C PHE A 31 -5.36 0.35 5.92
N ILE A 32 -5.95 -0.45 6.80
CA ILE A 32 -5.20 -1.25 7.75
C ILE A 32 -5.61 -2.72 7.62
N MET A 33 -4.62 -3.60 7.62
CA MET A 33 -4.85 -5.04 7.72
C MET A 33 -4.27 -5.50 9.04
N GLN A 34 -5.08 -6.20 9.84
CA GLN A 34 -4.65 -6.69 11.13
C GLN A 34 -4.48 -8.21 11.05
N TYR A 35 -3.41 -8.69 11.64
CA TYR A 35 -3.04 -10.11 11.57
C TYR A 35 -3.28 -10.77 12.91
N ASP A 36 -3.42 -12.10 12.87
CA ASP A 36 -3.74 -12.86 14.08
C ASP A 36 -2.69 -12.71 15.16
N ASN A 37 -1.44 -12.46 14.77
CA ASN A 37 -0.35 -12.33 15.74
C ASN A 37 -0.26 -10.92 16.34
N GLY A 38 -1.18 -10.03 15.99
CA GLY A 38 -1.18 -8.68 16.52
C GLY A 38 -0.48 -7.64 15.67
N ASP A 39 0.16 -8.06 14.59
CA ASP A 39 0.78 -7.11 13.67
C ASP A 39 -0.28 -6.36 12.89
N SER A 40 0.07 -5.17 12.42
CA SER A 40 -0.80 -4.37 11.56
C SER A 40 0.01 -3.81 10.41
N LEU A 41 -0.57 -3.87 9.22
CA LEU A 41 0.00 -3.27 8.02
C LEU A 41 -0.89 -2.11 7.61
N ILE A 42 -0.32 -0.92 7.48
CA ILE A 42 -1.08 0.27 7.11
C ILE A 42 -0.58 0.74 5.76
N PHE A 43 -1.50 0.83 4.81
CA PHE A 43 -1.21 1.28 3.45
C PHE A 43 -1.99 2.57 3.21
N THR A 44 -1.28 3.63 2.88
CA THR A 44 -1.87 4.94 2.65
C THR A 44 -1.46 5.43 1.28
N HIS A 45 -2.42 5.94 0.51
CA HIS A 45 -2.07 6.58 -0.75
C HIS A 45 -2.77 7.93 -0.86
N SER A 46 -2.11 8.85 -1.56
CA SER A 46 -2.58 10.23 -1.71
C SER A 46 -2.51 10.60 -3.18
N PRO A 47 -3.57 10.28 -3.95
CA PRO A 47 -3.52 10.44 -5.41
C PRO A 47 -3.66 11.88 -5.89
N PHE A 48 -4.17 12.78 -5.04
CA PHE A 48 -4.53 14.11 -5.50
C PHE A 48 -3.46 15.16 -5.30
N TYR A 49 -2.40 14.85 -4.58
CA TYR A 49 -1.33 15.81 -4.35
C TYR A 49 -0.08 15.36 -5.07
N ASN A 50 0.71 14.55 -4.44
CA ASN A 50 1.99 14.15 -5.01
C ASN A 50 2.00 12.71 -5.48
N CYS A 51 0.85 12.09 -5.59
CA CYS A 51 0.71 10.70 -6.02
C CYS A 51 1.68 9.83 -5.23
N SER A 52 1.46 9.76 -3.94
CA SER A 52 2.38 9.08 -3.03
C SER A 52 1.73 7.89 -2.35
N VAL A 53 2.58 6.98 -1.86
CA VAL A 53 2.15 5.90 -0.99
C VAL A 53 3.03 5.90 0.25
N ARG A 54 2.46 5.44 1.34
CA ARG A 54 3.20 5.24 2.58
C ARG A 54 2.77 3.92 3.17
N VAL A 55 3.73 3.11 3.57
CA VAL A 55 3.45 1.79 4.10
C VAL A 55 4.14 1.65 5.44
N LYS A 56 3.38 1.28 6.45
CA LYS A 56 3.92 1.07 7.80
C LYS A 56 3.56 -0.31 8.28
N LEU A 57 4.49 -0.96 8.96
CA LEU A 57 4.22 -2.20 9.66
C LEU A 57 4.41 -1.94 11.15
N VAL A 58 3.40 -2.30 11.94
CA VAL A 58 3.41 -2.09 13.37
C VAL A 58 3.39 -3.46 14.04
N GLN A 59 4.36 -3.69 14.94
CA GLN A 59 4.46 -4.93 15.71
C GLN A 59 4.61 -4.54 17.19
N ASP A 60 3.73 -5.06 18.04
CA ASP A 60 3.75 -4.76 19.47
C ASP A 60 3.74 -3.26 19.72
N GLU A 61 2.88 -2.55 18.97
CA GLU A 61 2.72 -1.10 19.09
C GLU A 61 3.96 -0.30 18.69
N VAL A 62 4.91 -0.95 18.02
CA VAL A 62 6.11 -0.29 17.54
C VAL A 62 6.12 -0.32 16.02
N VAL A 63 6.40 0.83 15.41
CA VAL A 63 6.53 0.90 13.95
C VAL A 63 7.88 0.32 13.58
N VAL A 64 7.88 -0.84 12.93
CA VAL A 64 9.13 -1.51 12.57
C VAL A 64 9.61 -1.13 11.19
N PHE A 65 8.73 -0.67 10.31
CA PHE A 65 9.19 0.03 9.11
C PHE A 65 8.12 1.05 8.69
N ASP A 66 8.58 2.05 7.95
CA ASP A 66 7.77 3.17 7.51
C ASP A 66 8.42 3.65 6.21
N VAL A 67 7.79 3.35 5.09
CA VAL A 67 8.34 3.64 3.77
C VAL A 67 7.41 4.60 3.05
N PHE A 68 7.98 5.67 2.50
CA PHE A 68 7.23 6.69 1.78
C PHE A 68 7.82 6.81 0.37
N LYS A 69 6.96 6.74 -0.64
CA LYS A 69 7.38 6.83 -2.04
C LYS A 69 6.49 7.80 -2.78
N GLU A 70 7.08 8.59 -3.66
CA GLU A 70 6.36 9.53 -4.51
C GLU A 70 6.45 9.12 -5.97
N ASN A 71 5.77 9.86 -6.82
CA ASN A 71 5.76 9.63 -8.27
C ASN A 71 5.09 8.31 -8.62
N VAL A 72 4.04 8.00 -7.91
CA VAL A 72 3.25 6.80 -8.18
C VAL A 72 2.36 7.05 -9.38
N SER A 73 2.35 6.13 -10.34
CA SER A 73 1.48 6.26 -11.50
C SER A 73 0.23 5.41 -11.38
N SER A 74 0.31 4.28 -10.68
CA SER A 74 -0.88 3.45 -10.46
C SER A 74 -0.63 2.44 -9.36
N ILE A 75 -1.71 1.88 -8.86
CA ILE A 75 -1.69 0.88 -7.80
C ILE A 75 -2.65 -0.22 -8.24
N ALA A 76 -2.27 -1.47 -8.07
CA ALA A 76 -3.10 -2.60 -8.45
C ALA A 76 -2.95 -3.74 -7.46
N PHE A 77 -4.02 -4.51 -7.28
CA PHE A 77 -3.95 -5.75 -6.52
C PHE A 77 -3.56 -6.87 -7.46
N GLN A 78 -2.68 -7.73 -7.02
CA GLN A 78 -2.24 -8.90 -7.78
C GLN A 78 -2.08 -10.08 -6.84
N ALA A 79 -2.00 -11.27 -7.42
CA ALA A 79 -1.83 -12.49 -6.64
C ALA A 79 -0.96 -13.45 -7.42
N TRP A 80 0.02 -14.03 -6.74
CA TRP A 80 0.85 -15.08 -7.32
C TRP A 80 1.53 -15.84 -6.19
N GLY A 81 1.85 -17.10 -6.49
CA GLY A 81 2.59 -17.92 -5.54
C GLY A 81 1.91 -18.12 -4.21
N GLY A 82 0.57 -18.05 -4.17
CA GLY A 82 -0.15 -18.19 -2.92
C GLY A 82 -0.18 -16.93 -2.07
N GLU A 83 0.34 -15.81 -2.60
CA GLU A 83 0.37 -14.55 -1.87
C GLU A 83 -0.44 -13.50 -2.60
N GLN A 84 -0.98 -12.56 -1.84
CA GLN A 84 -1.67 -11.39 -2.39
C GLN A 84 -0.83 -10.15 -2.14
N VAL A 85 -0.82 -9.26 -3.11
CA VAL A 85 0.14 -8.17 -3.20
C VAL A 85 -0.56 -6.90 -3.67
N ILE A 86 -0.15 -5.76 -3.11
CA ILE A 86 -0.43 -4.46 -3.70
C ILE A 86 0.81 -4.09 -4.49
N ARG A 87 0.65 -3.91 -5.79
CA ARG A 87 1.76 -3.51 -6.64
C ARG A 87 1.66 -2.04 -6.95
N VAL A 88 2.73 -1.31 -6.68
CA VAL A 88 2.79 0.13 -6.86
C VAL A 88 3.70 0.40 -8.05
N TYR A 89 3.16 1.08 -9.05
CA TYR A 89 3.91 1.44 -10.26
C TYR A 89 4.30 2.89 -10.19
N PHE A 90 5.50 3.20 -10.65
CA PHE A 90 6.02 4.55 -10.60
C PHE A 90 6.06 5.20 -11.97
N SER A 91 5.96 6.51 -11.98
CA SER A 91 6.04 7.28 -13.21
C SER A 91 7.47 7.27 -13.72
N LYS A 92 7.61 7.76 -14.90
CA LYS A 92 8.82 7.89 -15.67
C LYS A 92 10.11 7.86 -14.87
N GLY A 93 11.16 7.45 -15.52
CA GLY A 93 12.50 7.48 -14.94
C GLY A 93 12.78 6.36 -13.98
N THR A 94 11.80 5.54 -13.73
CA THR A 94 11.93 4.45 -12.79
C THR A 94 11.50 3.15 -13.41
N GLU A 95 11.71 3.04 -14.71
CA GLU A 95 11.34 1.82 -15.39
C GLU A 95 11.93 0.64 -14.66
N ASN A 96 11.16 -0.40 -14.53
CA ASN A 96 11.54 -1.64 -13.85
C ASN A 96 11.63 -1.55 -12.34
N ASN A 97 11.28 -0.40 -11.76
CA ASN A 97 11.21 -0.30 -10.31
C ASN A 97 9.78 -0.57 -9.89
N ASP A 98 9.59 -1.64 -9.16
CA ASP A 98 8.29 -1.99 -8.60
C ASP A 98 8.38 -1.99 -7.11
N PHE A 99 7.34 -1.49 -6.46
CA PHE A 99 7.23 -1.56 -5.02
C PHE A 99 6.10 -2.52 -4.73
N LEU A 100 6.39 -3.62 -4.07
CA LEU A 100 5.43 -4.68 -3.81
C LEU A 100 5.15 -4.74 -2.32
N VAL A 101 3.88 -4.63 -1.98
CA VAL A 101 3.45 -4.70 -0.59
C VAL A 101 2.63 -5.99 -0.46
N TYR A 102 3.27 -7.03 0.08
CA TYR A 102 2.59 -8.30 0.30
C TYR A 102 1.75 -8.18 1.57
N PHE A 103 0.51 -8.62 1.50
CA PHE A 103 -0.36 -8.47 2.65
C PHE A 103 -1.07 -9.76 3.05
N ASN A 104 -1.01 -10.81 2.24
CA ASN A 104 -1.67 -12.06 2.59
C ASN A 104 -0.82 -13.22 2.08
N PRO A 105 -0.48 -14.18 2.89
CA PRO A 105 -0.88 -14.35 4.29
C PRO A 105 -0.07 -13.53 5.29
N LYS A 106 1.08 -12.98 4.88
CA LYS A 106 1.95 -12.25 5.78
C LYS A 106 2.36 -10.93 5.17
N PRO A 107 2.58 -9.91 5.99
CA PRO A 107 3.03 -8.62 5.48
C PRO A 107 4.53 -8.66 5.19
N ARG A 108 4.93 -8.16 4.03
CA ARG A 108 6.34 -7.93 3.72
C ARG A 108 6.43 -6.96 2.55
N LEU A 109 7.59 -6.34 2.42
CA LEU A 109 7.84 -5.39 1.36
C LEU A 109 8.92 -5.91 0.44
N ARG A 110 8.82 -5.55 -0.82
CA ARG A 110 9.87 -5.83 -1.77
C ARG A 110 9.97 -4.63 -2.71
N TYR A 111 11.16 -4.13 -2.87
CA TYR A 111 11.41 -3.02 -3.77
C TYR A 111 12.41 -3.50 -4.80
N SER A 112 11.95 -3.61 -6.03
CA SER A 112 12.77 -4.12 -7.11
C SER A 112 13.36 -2.96 -7.86
N GLU A 113 14.66 -2.98 -8.10
CA GLU A 113 15.30 -1.95 -8.92
C GLU A 113 16.45 -2.57 -9.66
N LEU A 114 16.71 -2.01 -10.82
CA LEU A 114 17.76 -2.51 -11.70
C LEU A 114 18.95 -1.58 -11.74
#